data_3e16b56fec63a25a901277eab88a269a
#
_entry.id   3e16b56fec63a25a901277eab88a269a
#
_cell.length_a   1.000
_cell.length_b   1.000
_cell.length_c   1.000
_cell.angle_alpha   90.00
_cell.angle_beta   90.00
_cell.angle_gamma   90.00
#
_symmetry.space_group_name_H-M   'P 1'
#
loop_
_entity.id
_entity.type
_entity.pdbx_description
1 polymer ?
#
loop_
_entity_poly.entity_id
_entity_poly.type
_entity_poly.pdbx_seq_one_letter_code
_entity_poly.pdbx_strand_id
1 'polypeptide(L)'
;MYWAEHGGYMSVPADAESTRFCLCLYEAPMIAPTGFSVTVSPFRRPTFETMPTNAKSGCLYPNNGRAIMEAKSRGFDNALVLDMLGNVAETATSNIFMAKGGQVFTPAPNGTFLSGITRSRAIELLRSSGVDVVEKTLTVSDFLDADEIFSTGNHSKVVPIVRIEHRELQPGPMARKARDLYWEFAHAKNA
;
A
#
# COMPACT_ATOMS: atom_id res chain seq x y z
N MET A 1 -5.20 19.11 0.59
CA MET A 1 -6.49 18.89 1.31
C MET A 1 -7.56 19.69 0.59
N TYR A 2 -8.74 19.15 0.41
CA TYR A 2 -9.90 19.87 -0.13
C TYR A 2 -11.16 19.46 0.67
N TRP A 3 -12.15 20.34 0.72
CA TRP A 3 -13.42 20.13 1.41
C TRP A 3 -14.50 20.98 0.75
N ALA A 4 -15.78 20.67 0.99
CA ALA A 4 -16.90 21.54 0.64
C ALA A 4 -17.24 22.45 1.85
N GLU A 5 -17.52 23.72 1.61
CA GLU A 5 -17.99 24.66 2.66
C GLU A 5 -19.44 24.41 3.04
N HIS A 6 -20.25 23.93 2.11
CA HIS A 6 -21.67 23.71 2.28
C HIS A 6 -22.04 22.25 2.07
N GLY A 7 -23.03 21.77 2.82
CA GLY A 7 -23.46 20.37 2.81
C GLY A 7 -22.52 19.43 3.53
N GLY A 8 -22.66 18.13 3.28
CA GLY A 8 -21.83 17.08 3.88
C GLY A 8 -22.14 16.75 5.34
N TYR A 9 -23.20 17.33 5.92
CA TYR A 9 -23.64 17.13 7.28
C TYR A 9 -25.05 16.53 7.33
N MET A 10 -25.29 15.60 8.26
CA MET A 10 -26.60 14.97 8.47
C MET A 10 -27.26 14.44 7.18
N SER A 11 -26.48 13.71 6.36
CA SER A 11 -26.92 13.16 5.08
C SER A 11 -27.23 14.18 3.97
N VAL A 12 -26.95 15.46 4.18
CA VAL A 12 -27.00 16.47 3.12
C VAL A 12 -25.79 16.26 2.19
N PRO A 13 -25.97 16.09 0.87
CA PRO A 13 -24.85 16.00 -0.05
C PRO A 13 -23.93 17.21 0.04
N ALA A 14 -22.63 16.99 -0.12
CA ALA A 14 -21.66 18.07 -0.21
C ALA A 14 -21.90 18.87 -1.50
N ASP A 15 -21.91 20.20 -1.40
CA ASP A 15 -22.02 21.08 -2.56
C ASP A 15 -20.66 21.20 -3.26
N ALA A 16 -20.55 20.64 -4.45
CA ALA A 16 -19.32 20.64 -5.24
C ALA A 16 -18.87 22.06 -5.61
N GLU A 17 -19.81 23.00 -5.83
CA GLU A 17 -19.51 24.39 -6.17
C GLU A 17 -18.91 25.16 -4.99
N SER A 18 -19.10 24.66 -3.76
CA SER A 18 -18.51 25.23 -2.55
C SER A 18 -17.12 24.67 -2.22
N THR A 19 -16.48 23.94 -3.14
CA THR A 19 -15.19 23.31 -2.89
C THR A 19 -14.09 24.31 -2.58
N ARG A 20 -13.40 24.07 -1.49
CA ARG A 20 -12.17 24.78 -1.07
C ARG A 20 -10.98 23.84 -1.05
N PHE A 21 -9.82 24.42 -1.17
CA PHE A 21 -8.58 23.68 -1.26
C PHE A 21 -7.47 24.36 -0.45
N CYS A 22 -6.65 23.58 0.21
CA CYS A 22 -5.46 24.03 0.91
C CYS A 22 -4.27 23.15 0.58
N LEU A 23 -3.16 23.76 0.18
CA LEU A 23 -1.86 23.12 0.01
C LEU A 23 -1.00 23.43 1.23
N CYS A 24 -0.69 22.40 2.02
CA CYS A 24 0.20 22.51 3.17
C CYS A 24 1.55 21.86 2.83
N LEU A 25 2.63 22.60 3.04
CA LEU A 25 3.99 22.10 2.90
C LEU A 25 4.60 21.91 4.29
N TYR A 26 5.26 20.77 4.48
CA TYR A 26 6.00 20.45 5.70
C TYR A 26 7.16 19.51 5.36
N GLU A 27 8.18 19.49 6.22
CA GLU A 27 9.27 18.53 6.09
C GLU A 27 8.77 17.11 6.38
N ALA A 28 9.00 16.21 5.44
CA ALA A 28 8.66 14.81 5.55
C ALA A 28 9.86 13.96 5.12
N PRO A 29 10.80 13.69 6.04
CA PRO A 29 11.97 12.90 5.72
C PRO A 29 11.55 11.51 5.26
N MET A 30 12.26 11.00 4.23
CA MET A 30 11.96 9.68 3.69
C MET A 30 12.34 8.60 4.71
N ILE A 31 11.47 7.62 4.86
CA ILE A 31 11.73 6.47 5.74
C ILE A 31 12.93 5.67 5.20
N ALA A 32 13.86 5.34 6.10
CA ALA A 32 14.99 4.48 5.76
C ALA A 32 14.50 3.10 5.30
N PRO A 33 15.16 2.47 4.31
CA PRO A 33 14.73 1.18 3.75
C PRO A 33 15.15 -0.01 4.64
N THR A 34 15.15 0.17 5.96
CA THR A 34 15.50 -0.86 6.93
C THR A 34 14.39 -1.89 7.13
N GLY A 35 13.17 -1.54 6.71
CA GLY A 35 12.02 -2.42 6.81
C GLY A 35 11.09 -2.09 7.98
N PHE A 36 9.94 -2.77 7.99
CA PHE A 36 8.94 -2.68 9.05
C PHE A 36 8.19 -4.01 9.19
N SER A 37 7.49 -4.17 10.30
CA SER A 37 6.74 -5.37 10.64
C SER A 37 5.25 -5.22 10.33
N VAL A 38 4.59 -6.33 9.92
CA VAL A 38 3.15 -6.36 9.69
C VAL A 38 2.48 -7.54 10.38
N THR A 39 1.23 -7.35 10.76
CA THR A 39 0.35 -8.40 11.27
C THR A 39 -1.00 -8.35 10.56
N VAL A 40 -1.69 -9.48 10.45
CA VAL A 40 -3.00 -9.54 9.79
C VAL A 40 -4.03 -8.79 10.63
N SER A 41 -4.67 -7.80 10.01
CA SER A 41 -5.71 -6.99 10.66
C SER A 41 -7.01 -7.80 10.81
N PRO A 42 -7.73 -7.67 11.94
CA PRO A 42 -9.10 -8.15 12.06
C PRO A 42 -10.09 -7.32 11.22
N PHE A 43 -9.70 -6.11 10.81
CA PHE A 43 -10.52 -5.21 9.99
C PHE A 43 -10.29 -5.47 8.51
N ARG A 44 -11.34 -5.28 7.70
CA ARG A 44 -11.31 -5.53 6.26
C ARG A 44 -11.30 -4.24 5.45
N ARG A 45 -10.81 -4.32 4.22
CA ARG A 45 -11.00 -3.25 3.25
C ARG A 45 -12.46 -3.22 2.80
N PRO A 46 -13.07 -2.05 2.66
CA PRO A 46 -14.40 -1.92 2.04
C PRO A 46 -14.32 -2.26 0.56
N THR A 47 -15.48 -2.58 -0.04
CA THR A 47 -15.62 -2.71 -1.49
C THR A 47 -15.93 -1.35 -2.12
N PHE A 48 -15.77 -1.25 -3.44
CA PHE A 48 -16.08 -0.03 -4.18
C PHE A 48 -17.55 0.38 -4.04
N GLU A 49 -18.45 -0.59 -3.88
CA GLU A 49 -19.89 -0.36 -3.70
C GLU A 49 -20.23 0.28 -2.34
N THR A 50 -19.33 0.15 -1.38
CA THR A 50 -19.55 0.68 -0.01
C THR A 50 -18.75 1.95 0.26
N MET A 51 -17.60 2.14 -0.40
CA MET A 51 -16.69 3.25 -0.20
C MET A 51 -15.91 3.55 -1.48
N PRO A 52 -15.50 4.80 -1.76
CA PRO A 52 -14.75 5.19 -2.94
C PRO A 52 -13.28 4.73 -2.88
N THR A 53 -13.06 3.41 -2.95
CA THR A 53 -11.72 2.79 -2.83
C THR A 53 -10.79 3.11 -4.00
N ASN A 54 -11.34 3.61 -5.12
CA ASN A 54 -10.59 4.06 -6.29
C ASN A 54 -10.03 5.48 -6.16
N ALA A 55 -10.29 6.15 -5.05
CA ALA A 55 -9.80 7.50 -4.76
C ALA A 55 -9.11 7.58 -3.39
N LYS A 56 -8.21 8.56 -3.21
CA LYS A 56 -7.62 8.88 -1.90
C LYS A 56 -8.62 9.65 -1.04
N SER A 57 -9.77 9.03 -0.77
CA SER A 57 -10.86 9.64 -0.03
C SER A 57 -10.61 9.66 1.48
N GLY A 58 -10.92 10.79 2.12
CA GLY A 58 -10.76 10.97 3.56
C GLY A 58 -11.55 9.98 4.42
N CYS A 59 -12.69 9.48 3.93
CA CYS A 59 -13.53 8.52 4.64
C CYS A 59 -12.89 7.13 4.80
N LEU A 60 -11.84 6.80 4.05
CA LEU A 60 -11.11 5.53 4.18
C LEU A 60 -10.07 5.53 5.32
N TYR A 61 -9.57 6.71 5.71
CA TYR A 61 -8.50 6.82 6.70
C TYR A 61 -8.87 6.38 8.12
N PRO A 62 -10.09 6.62 8.64
CA PRO A 62 -10.46 6.10 9.96
C PRO A 62 -10.34 4.59 10.08
N ASN A 63 -10.72 3.83 9.05
CA ASN A 63 -10.58 2.38 9.05
C ASN A 63 -9.11 1.94 8.98
N ASN A 64 -8.29 2.63 8.18
CA ASN A 64 -6.85 2.38 8.14
C ASN A 64 -6.19 2.70 9.48
N GLY A 65 -6.58 3.82 10.12
CA GLY A 65 -6.08 4.22 11.44
C GLY A 65 -6.35 3.20 12.52
N ARG A 66 -7.58 2.65 12.57
CA ARG A 66 -7.91 1.59 13.55
C ARG A 66 -7.14 0.28 13.30
N ALA A 67 -6.89 -0.08 12.04
CA ALA A 67 -6.07 -1.23 11.70
C ALA A 67 -4.62 -1.07 12.18
N ILE A 68 -4.03 0.12 11.99
CA ILE A 68 -2.68 0.44 12.47
C ILE A 68 -2.62 0.44 14.01
N MET A 69 -3.60 1.03 14.67
CA MET A 69 -3.64 1.07 16.15
C MET A 69 -3.71 -0.33 16.73
N GLU A 70 -4.51 -1.19 16.16
CA GLU A 70 -4.61 -2.60 16.57
C GLU A 70 -3.29 -3.34 16.34
N ALA A 71 -2.67 -3.20 15.17
CA ALA A 71 -1.37 -3.79 14.88
C ALA A 71 -0.29 -3.31 15.89
N LYS A 72 -0.26 -2.01 16.18
CA LYS A 72 0.67 -1.42 17.16
C LYS A 72 0.46 -1.96 18.57
N SER A 73 -0.79 -2.21 18.98
CA SER A 73 -1.08 -2.80 20.29
C SER A 73 -0.52 -4.23 20.43
N ARG A 74 -0.25 -4.91 19.32
CA ARG A 74 0.40 -6.22 19.26
C ARG A 74 1.91 -6.16 18.98
N GLY A 75 2.52 -4.96 18.95
CA GLY A 75 3.95 -4.78 18.72
C GLY A 75 4.38 -4.87 17.25
N PHE A 76 3.50 -4.49 16.32
CA PHE A 76 3.80 -4.39 14.90
C PHE A 76 3.70 -2.95 14.41
N ASP A 77 4.43 -2.62 13.35
CA ASP A 77 4.47 -1.25 12.80
C ASP A 77 3.25 -0.93 11.94
N ASN A 78 2.69 -1.94 11.24
CA ASN A 78 1.60 -1.77 10.30
C ASN A 78 0.71 -3.04 10.24
N ALA A 79 -0.41 -2.91 9.57
CA ALA A 79 -1.37 -4.00 9.37
C ALA A 79 -1.37 -4.49 7.92
N LEU A 80 -1.43 -5.81 7.74
CA LEU A 80 -1.81 -6.44 6.49
C LEU A 80 -3.33 -6.52 6.45
N VAL A 81 -3.96 -5.86 5.48
CA VAL A 81 -5.42 -5.73 5.42
C VAL A 81 -5.96 -6.61 4.30
N LEU A 82 -7.00 -7.37 4.63
CA LEU A 82 -7.63 -8.29 3.69
C LEU A 82 -8.91 -7.67 3.09
N ASP A 83 -9.31 -8.17 1.94
CA ASP A 83 -10.63 -7.88 1.36
C ASP A 83 -11.76 -8.62 2.12
N MET A 84 -12.99 -8.44 1.67
CA MET A 84 -14.17 -9.05 2.31
C MET A 84 -14.20 -10.58 2.14
N LEU A 85 -13.47 -11.14 1.19
CA LEU A 85 -13.37 -12.58 0.94
C LEU A 85 -12.18 -13.24 1.68
N GLY A 86 -11.35 -12.43 2.35
CA GLY A 86 -10.19 -12.92 3.11
C GLY A 86 -8.90 -12.96 2.30
N ASN A 87 -8.87 -12.44 1.07
CA ASN A 87 -7.65 -12.32 0.29
C ASN A 87 -6.86 -11.08 0.73
N VAL A 88 -5.55 -11.11 0.56
CA VAL A 88 -4.69 -9.97 0.83
C VAL A 88 -4.98 -8.85 -0.16
N ALA A 89 -5.29 -7.66 0.36
CA ALA A 89 -5.51 -6.45 -0.44
C ALA A 89 -4.25 -5.57 -0.46
N GLU A 90 -3.86 -5.04 0.67
CA GLU A 90 -2.71 -4.14 0.82
C GLU A 90 -2.30 -4.05 2.29
N THR A 91 -1.27 -3.25 2.63
CA THR A 91 -1.10 -2.81 4.03
C THR A 91 -2.07 -1.67 4.35
N ALA A 92 -2.19 -1.26 5.60
CA ALA A 92 -3.06 -0.12 5.95
C ALA A 92 -2.66 1.20 5.27
N THR A 93 -1.41 1.35 4.78
CA THR A 93 -0.89 2.60 4.22
C THR A 93 -0.29 2.51 2.83
N SER A 94 -0.09 1.31 2.29
CA SER A 94 0.69 1.09 1.06
C SER A 94 0.32 -0.22 0.36
N ASN A 95 0.53 -0.29 -0.94
CA ASN A 95 0.39 -1.54 -1.67
C ASN A 95 1.49 -2.54 -1.28
N ILE A 96 1.25 -3.82 -1.51
CA ILE A 96 2.12 -4.90 -1.06
C ILE A 96 2.51 -5.82 -2.21
N PHE A 97 3.72 -6.35 -2.12
CA PHE A 97 4.31 -7.33 -3.02
C PHE A 97 4.94 -8.45 -2.22
N MET A 98 5.04 -9.63 -2.83
CA MET A 98 5.86 -10.72 -2.34
C MET A 98 6.72 -11.28 -3.48
N ALA A 99 7.84 -11.90 -3.14
CA ALA A 99 8.61 -12.70 -4.09
C ALA A 99 8.73 -14.14 -3.60
N LYS A 100 8.70 -15.07 -4.53
CA LYS A 100 8.91 -16.49 -4.28
C LYS A 100 9.55 -17.14 -5.51
N GLY A 101 10.64 -17.90 -5.33
CA GLY A 101 11.33 -18.58 -6.41
C GLY A 101 11.83 -17.63 -7.52
N GLY A 102 12.17 -16.39 -7.20
CA GLY A 102 12.63 -15.38 -8.16
C GLY A 102 11.52 -14.67 -8.94
N GLN A 103 10.26 -15.05 -8.76
CA GLN A 103 9.09 -14.39 -9.33
C GLN A 103 8.47 -13.41 -8.32
N VAL A 104 7.92 -12.31 -8.80
CA VAL A 104 7.27 -11.29 -7.96
C VAL A 104 5.75 -11.36 -8.15
N PHE A 105 5.02 -11.26 -7.04
CA PHE A 105 3.56 -11.28 -7.03
C PHE A 105 3.01 -10.06 -6.28
N THR A 106 1.85 -9.58 -6.71
CA THR A 106 1.09 -8.53 -6.02
C THR A 106 -0.40 -8.78 -6.18
N PRO A 107 -1.23 -8.37 -5.21
CA PRO A 107 -2.68 -8.51 -5.35
C PRO A 107 -3.20 -7.87 -6.63
N ALA A 108 -4.02 -8.60 -7.41
CA ALA A 108 -4.72 -8.05 -8.56
C ALA A 108 -5.76 -7.02 -8.09
N PRO A 109 -5.91 -5.87 -8.78
CA PRO A 109 -6.94 -4.89 -8.46
C PRO A 109 -8.33 -5.53 -8.49
N ASN A 110 -9.04 -5.46 -7.38
CA ASN A 110 -10.38 -6.03 -7.21
C ASN A 110 -11.41 -5.02 -6.64
N GLY A 111 -11.08 -3.73 -6.70
CA GLY A 111 -11.97 -2.67 -6.21
C GLY A 111 -11.94 -2.44 -4.70
N THR A 112 -11.05 -3.10 -3.94
CA THR A 112 -10.95 -2.93 -2.49
C THR A 112 -9.78 -2.06 -2.03
N PHE A 113 -8.83 -1.79 -2.91
CA PHE A 113 -7.65 -0.97 -2.62
C PHE A 113 -7.28 -0.06 -3.78
N LEU A 114 -6.48 0.94 -3.48
CA LEU A 114 -6.03 1.93 -4.46
C LEU A 114 -4.95 1.34 -5.38
N SER A 115 -5.15 1.43 -6.70
CA SER A 115 -4.09 1.14 -7.66
C SER A 115 -3.03 2.26 -7.60
N GLY A 116 -2.02 2.06 -6.75
CA GLY A 116 -1.02 3.08 -6.46
C GLY A 116 -0.10 3.38 -7.65
N ILE A 117 0.19 4.67 -7.90
CA ILE A 117 1.12 5.10 -8.96
C ILE A 117 2.51 4.47 -8.75
N THR A 118 3.00 4.45 -7.50
CA THR A 118 4.28 3.80 -7.18
C THR A 118 4.23 2.29 -7.42
N ARG A 119 3.08 1.63 -7.13
CA ARG A 119 2.86 0.22 -7.45
C ARG A 119 2.96 -0.04 -8.95
N SER A 120 2.22 0.71 -9.74
CA SER A 120 2.22 0.56 -11.21
C SER A 120 3.61 0.78 -11.81
N ARG A 121 4.32 1.79 -11.33
CA ARG A 121 5.70 2.05 -11.75
C ARG A 121 6.66 0.93 -11.36
N ALA A 122 6.55 0.40 -10.15
CA ALA A 122 7.38 -0.73 -9.71
C ALA A 122 7.16 -1.99 -10.56
N ILE A 123 5.90 -2.29 -10.92
CA ILE A 123 5.56 -3.41 -11.82
C ILE A 123 6.21 -3.22 -13.19
N GLU A 124 6.07 -2.02 -13.78
CA GLU A 124 6.64 -1.69 -15.09
C GLU A 124 8.17 -1.83 -15.09
N LEU A 125 8.84 -1.24 -14.12
CA LEU A 125 10.30 -1.26 -14.01
C LEU A 125 10.84 -2.68 -13.79
N LEU A 126 10.22 -3.47 -12.92
CA LEU A 126 10.60 -4.85 -12.69
C LEU A 126 10.42 -5.69 -13.97
N ARG A 127 9.27 -5.59 -14.65
CA ARG A 127 9.03 -6.29 -15.91
C ARG A 127 10.04 -5.89 -16.99
N SER A 128 10.32 -4.61 -17.14
CA SER A 128 11.33 -4.11 -18.10
C SER A 128 12.75 -4.59 -17.79
N SER A 129 13.04 -4.93 -16.54
CA SER A 129 14.33 -5.51 -16.12
C SER A 129 14.38 -7.04 -16.21
N GLY A 130 13.37 -7.69 -16.82
CA GLY A 130 13.30 -9.13 -17.01
C GLY A 130 12.77 -9.92 -15.80
N VAL A 131 12.20 -9.24 -14.80
CA VAL A 131 11.54 -9.92 -13.66
C VAL A 131 10.11 -10.25 -14.05
N ASP A 132 9.71 -11.50 -13.85
CA ASP A 132 8.31 -11.90 -14.00
C ASP A 132 7.47 -11.37 -12.82
N VAL A 133 6.53 -10.49 -13.13
CA VAL A 133 5.62 -9.88 -12.13
C VAL A 133 4.18 -10.26 -12.46
N VAL A 134 3.57 -11.02 -11.54
CA VAL A 134 2.21 -11.56 -11.68
C VAL A 134 1.25 -10.85 -10.73
N GLU A 135 0.19 -10.30 -11.29
CA GLU A 135 -0.94 -9.75 -10.54
C GLU A 135 -2.00 -10.85 -10.39
N LYS A 136 -2.24 -11.31 -9.17
CA LYS A 136 -3.22 -12.38 -8.89
C LYS A 136 -3.86 -12.23 -7.51
N THR A 137 -4.91 -12.98 -7.24
CA THR A 137 -5.45 -13.15 -5.89
C THR A 137 -4.40 -13.85 -5.03
N LEU A 138 -4.13 -13.29 -3.85
CA LEU A 138 -3.14 -13.77 -2.89
C LEU A 138 -3.77 -13.94 -1.51
N THR A 139 -3.38 -15.00 -0.84
CA THR A 139 -3.83 -15.32 0.53
C THR A 139 -2.78 -14.96 1.56
N VAL A 140 -3.14 -14.95 2.83
CA VAL A 140 -2.18 -14.80 3.95
C VAL A 140 -1.14 -15.92 3.91
N SER A 141 -1.54 -17.14 3.54
CA SER A 141 -0.61 -18.27 3.43
C SER A 141 0.47 -18.04 2.37
N ASP A 142 0.13 -17.42 1.23
CA ASP A 142 1.12 -17.08 0.20
C ASP A 142 2.19 -16.14 0.77
N PHE A 143 1.78 -15.14 1.55
CA PHE A 143 2.71 -14.20 2.19
C PHE A 143 3.52 -14.85 3.32
N LEU A 144 2.93 -15.76 4.10
CA LEU A 144 3.67 -16.51 5.12
C LEU A 144 4.69 -17.47 4.52
N ASP A 145 4.54 -17.87 3.26
CA ASP A 145 5.43 -18.78 2.54
C ASP A 145 6.35 -18.04 1.52
N ALA A 146 6.29 -16.72 1.47
CA ALA A 146 7.10 -15.89 0.57
C ALA A 146 8.59 -15.88 0.98
N ASP A 147 9.50 -15.76 0.00
CA ASP A 147 10.93 -15.55 0.27
C ASP A 147 11.20 -14.12 0.73
N GLU A 148 10.47 -13.14 0.15
CA GLU A 148 10.55 -11.72 0.45
C GLU A 148 9.16 -11.08 0.42
N ILE A 149 9.01 -10.01 1.21
CA ILE A 149 7.82 -9.16 1.15
C ILE A 149 8.29 -7.71 1.12
N PHE A 150 7.65 -6.86 0.32
CA PHE A 150 7.91 -5.42 0.31
C PHE A 150 6.66 -4.62 -0.01
N SER A 151 6.67 -3.36 0.35
CA SER A 151 5.58 -2.42 0.11
C SER A 151 5.97 -1.34 -0.87
N THR A 152 4.96 -0.72 -1.51
CA THR A 152 5.15 0.44 -2.37
C THR A 152 4.17 1.55 -2.02
N GLY A 153 4.68 2.78 -1.91
CA GLY A 153 3.87 3.96 -1.63
C GLY A 153 4.63 5.25 -1.84
N ASN A 154 3.94 6.37 -2.00
CA ASN A 154 4.60 7.63 -2.32
C ASN A 154 5.56 8.10 -1.23
N HIS A 155 5.23 7.90 0.05
CA HIS A 155 6.04 8.40 1.17
C HIS A 155 7.39 7.68 1.31
N SER A 156 7.41 6.35 1.12
CA SER A 156 8.60 5.52 1.34
C SER A 156 9.15 4.87 0.06
N LYS A 157 8.47 5.04 -1.05
CA LYS A 157 8.73 4.44 -2.36
C LYS A 157 8.67 2.91 -2.29
N VAL A 158 9.79 2.24 -2.12
CA VAL A 158 9.87 0.77 -1.94
C VAL A 158 10.56 0.49 -0.62
N VAL A 159 9.90 -0.27 0.26
CA VAL A 159 10.44 -0.64 1.58
C VAL A 159 10.17 -2.13 1.85
N PRO A 160 11.18 -2.89 2.29
CA PRO A 160 10.98 -4.29 2.66
C PRO A 160 10.09 -4.42 3.90
N ILE A 161 9.38 -5.54 3.99
CA ILE A 161 8.72 -6.00 5.21
C ILE A 161 9.60 -7.08 5.80
N VAL A 162 10.06 -6.86 7.04
CA VAL A 162 11.07 -7.70 7.71
C VAL A 162 10.48 -8.65 8.75
N ARG A 163 9.18 -8.52 9.05
CA ARG A 163 8.44 -9.45 9.91
C ARG A 163 6.97 -9.49 9.50
N ILE A 164 6.43 -10.69 9.38
CA ILE A 164 5.00 -10.94 9.22
C ILE A 164 4.56 -11.98 10.27
N GLU A 165 3.61 -11.63 11.13
CA GLU A 165 3.21 -12.44 12.27
C GLU A 165 4.43 -12.89 13.10
N HIS A 166 4.62 -14.17 13.25
CA HIS A 166 5.75 -14.78 13.97
C HIS A 166 7.00 -15.02 13.11
N ARG A 167 6.94 -14.68 11.80
CA ARG A 167 8.02 -14.97 10.87
C ARG A 167 8.88 -13.75 10.60
N GLU A 168 10.16 -13.87 10.91
CA GLU A 168 11.18 -12.88 10.54
C GLU A 168 11.63 -13.11 9.10
N LEU A 169 11.88 -12.01 8.39
CA LEU A 169 12.35 -11.98 7.01
C LEU A 169 13.59 -11.10 6.91
N GLN A 170 14.44 -11.36 5.93
CA GLN A 170 15.54 -10.47 5.58
C GLN A 170 15.17 -9.65 4.35
N PRO A 171 15.63 -8.39 4.26
CA PRO A 171 15.48 -7.62 3.03
C PRO A 171 16.10 -8.36 1.85
N GLY A 172 15.28 -8.77 0.90
CA GLY A 172 15.71 -9.65 -0.19
C GLY A 172 16.16 -8.90 -1.44
N PRO A 173 16.66 -9.64 -2.46
CA PRO A 173 17.16 -9.08 -3.70
C PRO A 173 16.08 -8.39 -4.55
N MET A 174 14.82 -8.90 -4.55
CA MET A 174 13.74 -8.30 -5.35
C MET A 174 13.28 -6.96 -4.79
N ALA A 175 13.18 -6.83 -3.45
CA ALA A 175 12.88 -5.56 -2.79
C ALA A 175 13.96 -4.51 -3.09
N ARG A 176 15.25 -4.90 -3.01
CA ARG A 176 16.37 -4.02 -3.37
C ARG A 176 16.31 -3.62 -4.84
N LYS A 177 16.20 -4.59 -5.75
CA LYS A 177 16.11 -4.33 -7.19
C LYS A 177 14.95 -3.39 -7.54
N ALA A 178 13.76 -3.61 -6.97
CA ALA A 178 12.62 -2.73 -7.19
C ALA A 178 12.90 -1.29 -6.72
N ARG A 179 13.59 -1.14 -5.58
CA ARG A 179 13.99 0.15 -5.04
C ARG A 179 15.02 0.84 -5.93
N ASP A 180 16.07 0.13 -6.33
CA ASP A 180 17.16 0.68 -7.16
C ASP A 180 16.62 1.16 -8.51
N LEU A 181 15.85 0.33 -9.20
CA LEU A 181 15.18 0.68 -10.46
C LEU A 181 14.25 1.90 -10.29
N TYR A 182 13.54 1.99 -9.15
CA TYR A 182 12.69 3.14 -8.88
C TYR A 182 13.51 4.43 -8.72
N TRP A 183 14.67 4.37 -8.04
CA TRP A 183 15.54 5.53 -7.85
C TRP A 183 16.26 5.94 -9.15
N GLU A 184 16.70 4.98 -9.94
CA GLU A 184 17.24 5.26 -11.29
C GLU A 184 16.20 6.01 -12.12
N PHE A 185 14.95 5.52 -12.15
CA PHE A 185 13.85 6.20 -12.84
C PHE A 185 13.59 7.62 -12.27
N ALA A 186 13.54 7.76 -10.94
CA ALA A 186 13.21 9.03 -10.30
C ALA A 186 14.28 10.10 -10.49
N HIS A 187 15.53 9.72 -10.69
CA HIS A 187 16.65 10.62 -10.92
C HIS A 187 17.12 10.66 -12.38
N ALA A 188 16.51 9.89 -13.27
CA ALA A 188 16.80 10.00 -14.70
C ALA A 188 16.51 11.44 -15.15
N LYS A 189 17.53 12.12 -15.66
CA LYS A 189 17.34 13.41 -16.32
C LYS A 189 16.45 13.14 -17.53
N ASN A 190 15.33 13.85 -17.63
CA ASN A 190 14.53 13.82 -18.85
C ASN A 190 15.48 14.22 -20.00
N ALA A 191 15.80 13.26 -20.85
CA ALA A 191 16.55 13.49 -22.07
C ALA A 191 15.66 14.15 -23.12
#